data_c1cdadc2417e4c48d691fbe9d9d576e4
#
_entry.id   c1cdadc2417e4c48d691fbe9d9d576e4
#
_cell.length_a   1.000
_cell.length_b   1.000
_cell.length_c   1.000
_cell.angle_alpha   90.00
_cell.angle_beta   90.00
_cell.angle_gamma   90.00
#
_symmetry.space_group_name_H-M   'P 1'
#
loop_
_entity.id
_entity.type
_entity.pdbx_description
1 polymer ?
#
loop_
_entity_poly.entity_id
_entity_poly.type
_entity_poly.pdbx_seq_one_letter_code
_entity_poly.pdbx_strand_id
1 'polypeptide(L)'
;MSDDHDRAGVRGANVRRARPEDVPALVASSAALFAEDAGTRDPTVDITWPLTHGAERFTAKLDDPARLLLVAERDGEVVGHLAGVVAEGSAMRPVKVATLVSLYVRPAHRGTRTGARLVAAFLDWAREQGAQQAEVTAYAANEDAVRFYERNGFGTHTLTLGRPL
;
A
#
# COMPACT_ATOMS: atom_id res chain seq x y z
N MET A 1 10.68 44.06 -16.26
CA MET A 1 9.36 43.58 -15.84
C MET A 1 9.40 42.07 -15.93
N SER A 2 9.57 41.49 -14.78
CA SER A 2 9.84 40.06 -14.65
C SER A 2 8.50 39.30 -14.52
N ASP A 3 8.23 38.46 -15.48
CA ASP A 3 7.15 37.49 -15.39
C ASP A 3 7.53 36.38 -14.39
N ASP A 4 7.16 36.62 -13.16
CA ASP A 4 7.17 35.59 -12.10
C ASP A 4 5.74 35.02 -11.97
N HIS A 5 5.31 34.40 -13.06
CA HIS A 5 4.02 33.70 -13.07
C HIS A 5 4.23 32.21 -13.13
N ASP A 6 3.79 31.60 -12.02
CA ASP A 6 3.24 30.26 -11.96
C ASP A 6 4.21 29.08 -11.96
N ARG A 7 4.97 28.97 -10.88
CA ARG A 7 5.37 27.65 -10.36
C ARG A 7 4.54 27.30 -9.12
N ALA A 8 3.22 27.32 -9.27
CA ALA A 8 2.37 26.52 -8.41
C ALA A 8 2.64 25.05 -8.76
N GLY A 9 3.78 24.54 -8.32
CA GLY A 9 4.12 23.14 -8.42
C GLY A 9 2.97 22.35 -7.82
N VAL A 10 2.40 21.44 -8.59
CA VAL A 10 1.42 20.45 -8.14
C VAL A 10 2.00 19.82 -6.88
N ARG A 11 1.61 20.33 -5.71
CA ARG A 11 2.02 19.76 -4.43
C ARG A 11 1.46 18.36 -4.40
N GLY A 12 2.33 17.35 -4.45
CA GLY A 12 1.94 15.97 -4.33
C GLY A 12 1.22 15.72 -3.01
N ALA A 13 0.49 14.60 -2.92
CA ALA A 13 -0.19 14.20 -1.71
C ALA A 13 0.80 14.07 -0.54
N ASN A 14 0.37 14.50 0.65
CA ASN A 14 1.13 14.34 1.88
C ASN A 14 0.96 12.91 2.40
N VAL A 15 2.07 12.20 2.62
CA VAL A 15 2.08 10.87 3.21
C VAL A 15 2.31 10.99 4.71
N ARG A 16 1.42 10.42 5.49
CA ARG A 16 1.49 10.40 6.96
C ARG A 16 0.95 9.09 7.53
N ARG A 17 1.25 8.84 8.80
CA ARG A 17 0.61 7.74 9.52
C ARG A 17 -0.89 7.98 9.65
N ALA A 18 -1.64 6.89 9.52
CA ALA A 18 -3.08 6.90 9.73
C ALA A 18 -3.41 7.16 11.20
N ARG A 19 -4.55 7.80 11.43
CA ARG A 19 -5.14 8.10 12.73
C ARG A 19 -6.50 7.42 12.86
N PRO A 20 -7.09 7.33 14.06
CA PRO A 20 -8.42 6.73 14.23
C PRO A 20 -9.50 7.32 13.31
N GLU A 21 -9.47 8.62 13.09
CA GLU A 21 -10.39 9.32 12.19
C GLU A 21 -10.25 8.95 10.72
N ASP A 22 -9.13 8.34 10.31
CA ASP A 22 -8.90 7.90 8.93
C ASP A 22 -9.51 6.51 8.64
N VAL A 23 -9.96 5.78 9.65
CA VAL A 23 -10.45 4.40 9.49
C VAL A 23 -11.57 4.29 8.43
N PRO A 24 -12.58 5.17 8.39
CA PRO A 24 -13.58 5.12 7.32
C PRO A 24 -12.97 5.27 5.91
N ALA A 25 -12.01 6.16 5.74
CA ALA A 25 -11.31 6.36 4.47
C ALA A 25 -10.43 5.15 4.10
N LEU A 26 -9.78 4.52 5.07
CA LEU A 26 -9.01 3.28 4.88
C LEU A 26 -9.91 2.13 4.42
N VAL A 27 -11.09 1.99 5.03
CA VAL A 27 -12.09 1.00 4.62
C VAL A 27 -12.52 1.22 3.17
N ALA A 28 -12.87 2.46 2.82
CA ALA A 28 -13.27 2.81 1.45
C ALA A 28 -12.15 2.55 0.44
N SER A 29 -10.92 2.92 0.77
CA SER A 29 -9.73 2.70 -0.06
C SER A 29 -9.44 1.20 -0.25
N SER A 30 -9.55 0.41 0.81
CA SER A 30 -9.40 -1.05 0.75
C SER A 30 -10.49 -1.70 -0.08
N ALA A 31 -11.74 -1.28 0.08
CA ALA A 31 -12.86 -1.79 -0.72
C ALA A 31 -12.66 -1.50 -2.22
N ALA A 32 -12.17 -0.31 -2.57
CA ALA A 32 -11.85 0.04 -3.95
C ALA A 32 -10.71 -0.82 -4.51
N LEU A 33 -9.67 -1.09 -3.73
CA LEU A 33 -8.59 -2.00 -4.12
C LEU A 33 -9.11 -3.42 -4.38
N PHE A 34 -9.91 -3.97 -3.48
CA PHE A 34 -10.49 -5.31 -3.65
C PHE A 34 -11.35 -5.41 -4.91
N ALA A 35 -12.19 -4.42 -5.17
CA ALA A 35 -13.03 -4.40 -6.37
C ALA A 35 -12.21 -4.30 -7.67
N GLU A 36 -11.19 -3.46 -7.67
CA GLU A 36 -10.37 -3.20 -8.87
C GLU A 36 -9.39 -4.34 -9.16
N ASP A 37 -8.76 -4.90 -8.15
CA ASP A 37 -7.69 -5.90 -8.30
C ASP A 37 -8.21 -7.33 -8.16
N ALA A 38 -8.51 -7.80 -6.96
CA ALA A 38 -8.99 -9.16 -6.71
C ALA A 38 -10.31 -9.44 -7.42
N GLY A 39 -11.24 -8.51 -7.39
CA GLY A 39 -12.55 -8.67 -8.02
C GLY A 39 -12.52 -8.93 -9.52
N THR A 40 -11.44 -8.54 -10.18
CA THR A 40 -11.24 -8.78 -11.63
C THR A 40 -10.34 -9.97 -11.93
N ARG A 41 -9.58 -10.46 -10.95
CA ARG A 41 -8.52 -11.46 -11.14
C ARG A 41 -8.70 -12.75 -10.36
N ASP A 42 -9.43 -12.71 -9.27
CA ASP A 42 -9.60 -13.87 -8.37
C ASP A 42 -11.03 -14.00 -7.88
N PRO A 43 -11.84 -14.90 -8.49
CA PRO A 43 -13.23 -15.08 -8.12
C PRO A 43 -13.42 -15.72 -6.74
N THR A 44 -12.36 -16.18 -6.09
CA THR A 44 -12.41 -16.80 -4.76
C THR A 44 -12.33 -15.76 -3.63
N VAL A 45 -12.02 -14.50 -3.95
CA VAL A 45 -11.93 -13.43 -2.96
C VAL A 45 -13.29 -12.77 -2.74
N ASP A 46 -13.69 -12.66 -1.48
CA ASP A 46 -14.86 -11.86 -1.08
C ASP A 46 -14.49 -10.36 -1.12
N ILE A 47 -14.92 -9.69 -2.17
CA ILE A 47 -14.65 -8.25 -2.37
C ILE A 47 -15.41 -7.35 -1.37
N THR A 48 -16.40 -7.89 -0.65
CA THR A 48 -17.14 -7.15 0.37
C THR A 48 -16.46 -7.19 1.74
N TRP A 49 -15.44 -8.04 1.90
CA TRP A 49 -14.73 -8.23 3.15
C TRP A 49 -14.22 -6.91 3.79
N PRO A 50 -13.66 -5.93 3.06
CA PRO A 50 -13.25 -4.66 3.66
C PRO A 50 -14.40 -3.89 4.30
N LEU A 51 -15.59 -3.95 3.73
CA LEU A 51 -16.78 -3.26 4.25
C LEU A 51 -17.32 -3.90 5.53
N THR A 52 -17.16 -5.20 5.69
CA THR A 52 -17.67 -5.97 6.83
C THR A 52 -16.66 -6.10 7.97
N HIS A 53 -15.36 -6.18 7.68
CA HIS A 53 -14.31 -6.45 8.66
C HIS A 53 -13.24 -5.35 8.73
N GLY A 54 -13.21 -4.46 7.77
CA GLY A 54 -12.11 -3.49 7.61
C GLY A 54 -11.98 -2.53 8.78
N ALA A 55 -13.07 -1.98 9.31
CA ALA A 55 -13.03 -1.02 10.39
C ALA A 55 -12.38 -1.60 11.65
N GLU A 56 -12.79 -2.78 12.08
CA GLU A 56 -12.20 -3.49 13.22
C GLU A 56 -10.73 -3.81 12.99
N ARG A 57 -10.40 -4.32 11.79
CA ARG A 57 -9.04 -4.70 11.42
C ARG A 57 -8.08 -3.53 11.35
N PHE A 58 -8.49 -2.41 10.78
CA PHE A 58 -7.67 -1.21 10.74
C PHE A 58 -7.48 -0.61 12.13
N THR A 59 -8.54 -0.52 12.91
CA THR A 59 -8.46 -0.01 14.28
C THR A 59 -7.47 -0.83 15.12
N ALA A 60 -7.51 -2.15 15.03
CA ALA A 60 -6.59 -3.03 15.77
C ALA A 60 -5.12 -2.87 15.35
N LYS A 61 -4.85 -2.38 14.13
CA LYS A 61 -3.49 -2.21 13.62
C LYS A 61 -2.87 -0.84 13.94
N LEU A 62 -3.67 0.15 14.32
CA LEU A 62 -3.19 1.53 14.51
C LEU A 62 -2.09 1.63 15.57
N ASP A 63 -2.22 0.87 16.66
CA ASP A 63 -1.30 0.91 17.80
C ASP A 63 -0.33 -0.28 17.84
N ASP A 64 -0.35 -1.14 16.81
CA ASP A 64 0.55 -2.30 16.73
C ASP A 64 1.91 -1.84 16.17
N PRO A 65 3.01 -1.94 16.97
CA PRO A 65 4.33 -1.50 16.53
C PRO A 65 4.90 -2.34 15.36
N ALA A 66 4.39 -3.56 15.14
CA ALA A 66 4.77 -4.40 14.02
C ALA A 66 4.02 -4.05 12.72
N ARG A 67 3.10 -3.11 12.78
CA ARG A 67 2.25 -2.71 11.66
C ARG A 67 2.49 -1.26 11.25
N LEU A 68 2.30 -1.01 9.97
CA LEU A 68 2.32 0.33 9.39
C LEU A 68 1.00 0.57 8.66
N LEU A 69 0.34 1.67 8.98
CA LEU A 69 -0.76 2.21 8.19
C LEU A 69 -0.42 3.63 7.79
N LEU A 70 -0.34 3.86 6.49
CA LEU A 70 -0.12 5.18 5.89
C LEU A 70 -1.34 5.61 5.11
N VAL A 71 -1.59 6.90 5.12
CA VAL A 71 -2.53 7.56 4.21
C VAL A 71 -1.78 8.61 3.40
N ALA A 72 -2.19 8.76 2.15
CA ALA A 72 -1.83 9.88 1.31
C ALA A 72 -3.00 10.87 1.31
N GLU A 73 -2.74 12.09 1.75
CA GLU A 73 -3.75 13.13 1.88
C GLU A 73 -3.46 14.26 0.91
N ARG A 74 -4.49 14.72 0.23
CA ARG A 74 -4.46 15.89 -0.63
C ARG A 74 -5.73 16.70 -0.43
N ASP A 75 -5.54 18.01 -0.19
CA ASP A 75 -6.66 18.95 0.02
C ASP A 75 -7.67 18.48 1.11
N GLY A 76 -7.14 17.87 2.18
CA GLY A 76 -7.94 17.35 3.29
C GLY A 76 -8.63 16.00 3.04
N GLU A 77 -8.41 15.38 1.89
CA GLU A 77 -8.96 14.07 1.53
C GLU A 77 -7.90 12.98 1.46
N VAL A 78 -8.22 11.80 1.94
CA VAL A 78 -7.41 10.60 1.75
C VAL A 78 -7.57 10.10 0.32
N VAL A 79 -6.49 10.14 -0.45
CA VAL A 79 -6.45 9.75 -1.86
C VAL A 79 -5.73 8.43 -2.11
N GLY A 80 -5.16 7.85 -1.08
CA GLY A 80 -4.48 6.56 -1.15
C GLY A 80 -4.09 6.05 0.23
N HIS A 81 -3.72 4.78 0.31
CA HIS A 81 -3.23 4.16 1.54
C HIS A 81 -2.15 3.12 1.25
N LEU A 82 -1.39 2.80 2.28
CA LEU A 82 -0.49 1.65 2.31
C LEU A 82 -0.59 0.97 3.67
N ALA A 83 -0.64 -0.36 3.67
CA ALA A 83 -0.50 -1.18 4.87
C ALA A 83 0.75 -2.04 4.77
N GLY A 84 1.51 -2.11 5.85
CA GLY A 84 2.71 -2.92 5.97
C GLY A 84 2.77 -3.69 7.28
N VAL A 85 3.60 -4.72 7.32
CA VAL A 85 3.88 -5.51 8.52
C VAL A 85 5.32 -5.97 8.53
N VAL A 86 5.94 -6.03 9.70
CA VAL A 86 7.23 -6.70 9.89
C VAL A 86 7.03 -8.01 10.64
N ALA A 87 7.80 -9.01 10.27
CA ALA A 87 7.85 -10.30 10.94
C ALA A 87 9.29 -10.68 11.24
N GLU A 88 9.51 -11.24 12.43
CA GLU A 88 10.79 -11.82 12.79
C GLU A 88 11.09 -13.05 11.92
N GLY A 89 12.37 -13.34 11.73
CA GLY A 89 12.80 -14.53 11.01
C GLY A 89 12.46 -15.82 11.75
N SER A 90 12.59 -16.92 11.03
CA SER A 90 12.51 -18.28 11.56
C SER A 90 13.88 -18.96 11.54
N ALA A 91 13.98 -20.14 12.16
CA ALA A 91 15.21 -20.93 12.09
C ALA A 91 15.62 -21.29 10.65
N MET A 92 14.64 -21.45 9.76
CA MET A 92 14.87 -21.74 8.34
C MET A 92 15.24 -20.48 7.54
N ARG A 93 14.68 -19.33 7.92
CA ARG A 93 14.93 -18.02 7.28
C ARG A 93 15.19 -16.97 8.36
N PRO A 94 16.43 -16.87 8.85
CA PRO A 94 16.78 -16.04 10.00
C PRO A 94 16.96 -14.57 9.61
N VAL A 95 15.97 -14.00 8.93
CA VAL A 95 15.95 -12.61 8.51
C VAL A 95 14.60 -11.96 8.86
N LYS A 96 14.64 -10.72 9.29
CA LYS A 96 13.44 -9.91 9.53
C LYS A 96 12.94 -9.36 8.20
N VAL A 97 11.67 -9.59 7.91
CA VAL A 97 11.05 -9.22 6.63
C VAL A 97 9.95 -8.21 6.86
N ALA A 98 9.95 -7.15 6.09
CA ALA A 98 8.84 -6.21 5.97
C ALA A 98 8.00 -6.58 4.75
N THR A 99 6.71 -6.75 4.92
CA THR A 99 5.79 -7.06 3.84
C THR A 99 4.86 -5.87 3.59
N LEU A 100 4.84 -5.38 2.35
CA LEU A 100 3.84 -4.45 1.88
C LEU A 100 2.56 -5.27 1.59
N VAL A 101 1.53 -5.06 2.42
CA VAL A 101 0.31 -5.88 2.41
C VAL A 101 -0.72 -5.35 1.42
N SER A 102 -0.88 -4.03 1.38
CA SER A 102 -1.80 -3.37 0.44
C SER A 102 -1.33 -1.97 0.10
N LEU A 103 -1.60 -1.57 -1.13
CA LEU A 103 -1.32 -0.24 -1.64
C LEU A 103 -2.41 0.13 -2.64
N TYR A 104 -3.02 1.28 -2.45
CA TYR A 104 -4.00 1.83 -3.37
C TYR A 104 -3.88 3.34 -3.48
N VAL A 105 -4.01 3.84 -4.69
CA VAL A 105 -4.13 5.26 -4.99
C VAL A 105 -5.35 5.43 -5.88
N ARG A 106 -6.23 6.37 -5.54
CA ARG A 106 -7.42 6.67 -6.37
C ARG A 106 -7.01 6.97 -7.80
N PRO A 107 -7.73 6.48 -8.82
CA PRO A 107 -7.37 6.65 -10.24
C PRO A 107 -7.04 8.08 -10.63
N ALA A 108 -7.83 9.06 -10.15
CA ALA A 108 -7.62 10.48 -10.43
C ALA A 108 -6.30 11.06 -9.89
N HIS A 109 -5.64 10.36 -8.96
CA HIS A 109 -4.40 10.79 -8.31
C HIS A 109 -3.20 9.90 -8.69
N ARG A 110 -3.35 9.01 -9.66
CA ARG A 110 -2.26 8.20 -10.23
C ARG A 110 -1.41 9.05 -11.16
N GLY A 111 -0.15 8.65 -11.35
CA GLY A 111 0.80 9.41 -12.15
C GLY A 111 1.34 10.69 -11.47
N THR A 112 1.06 10.89 -10.18
CA THR A 112 1.49 12.04 -9.37
C THR A 112 2.59 11.69 -8.37
N ARG A 113 3.23 10.54 -8.50
CA ARG A 113 4.21 9.97 -7.57
C ARG A 113 3.67 9.63 -6.17
N THR A 114 2.37 9.67 -5.95
CA THR A 114 1.76 9.35 -4.65
C THR A 114 2.09 7.92 -4.24
N GLY A 115 1.94 6.95 -5.13
CA GLY A 115 2.30 5.55 -4.87
C GLY A 115 3.78 5.37 -4.53
N ALA A 116 4.67 6.00 -5.28
CA ALA A 116 6.12 5.96 -5.03
C ALA A 116 6.49 6.56 -3.66
N ARG A 117 5.82 7.63 -3.23
CA ARG A 117 6.02 8.23 -1.90
C ARG A 117 5.55 7.31 -0.78
N LEU A 118 4.41 6.65 -0.96
CA LEU A 118 3.93 5.64 -0.01
C LEU A 118 4.93 4.49 0.12
N VAL A 119 5.45 3.97 -0.98
CA VAL A 119 6.47 2.91 -0.97
C VAL A 119 7.75 3.39 -0.31
N ALA A 120 8.23 4.60 -0.62
CA ALA A 120 9.43 5.15 0.02
C ALA A 120 9.28 5.23 1.54
N ALA A 121 8.14 5.73 2.03
CA ALA A 121 7.85 5.79 3.46
C ALA A 121 7.78 4.39 4.12
N PHE A 122 7.22 3.40 3.42
CA PHE A 122 7.23 2.00 3.85
C PHE A 122 8.66 1.46 3.96
N LEU A 123 9.51 1.69 2.96
CA LEU A 123 10.89 1.20 2.97
C LEU A 123 11.72 1.85 4.08
N ASP A 124 11.52 3.14 4.35
CA ASP A 124 12.18 3.83 5.46
C ASP A 124 11.75 3.24 6.80
N TRP A 125 10.45 3.05 7.01
CA TRP A 125 9.94 2.38 8.20
C TRP A 125 10.49 0.95 8.34
N ALA A 126 10.56 0.18 7.26
CA ALA A 126 11.11 -1.17 7.27
C ALA A 126 12.57 -1.19 7.77
N ARG A 127 13.38 -0.24 7.31
CA ARG A 127 14.77 -0.07 7.78
C ARG A 127 14.84 0.31 9.26
N GLU A 128 13.98 1.24 9.71
CA GLU A 128 13.88 1.63 11.12
C GLU A 128 13.50 0.44 12.02
N GLN A 129 12.66 -0.48 11.51
CA GLN A 129 12.31 -1.72 12.20
C GLN A 129 13.43 -2.78 12.18
N GLY A 130 14.52 -2.54 11.50
CA GLY A 130 15.61 -3.51 11.34
C GLY A 130 15.31 -4.62 10.34
N ALA A 131 14.34 -4.44 9.45
CA ALA A 131 14.08 -5.41 8.39
C ALA A 131 15.27 -5.48 7.42
N GLN A 132 15.62 -6.69 7.04
CA GLN A 132 16.72 -6.99 6.13
C GLN A 132 16.21 -7.21 4.69
N GLN A 133 14.91 -7.42 4.54
CA GLN A 133 14.25 -7.63 3.25
C GLN A 133 12.85 -7.00 3.27
N ALA A 134 12.43 -6.47 2.12
CA ALA A 134 11.08 -6.03 1.87
C ALA A 134 10.46 -6.89 0.77
N GLU A 135 9.20 -7.26 0.94
CA GLU A 135 8.45 -8.07 -0.01
C GLU A 135 7.08 -7.45 -0.31
N VAL A 136 6.57 -7.73 -1.48
CA VAL A 136 5.20 -7.42 -1.91
C VAL A 136 4.70 -8.55 -2.81
N THR A 137 3.41 -8.87 -2.70
CA THR A 137 2.75 -9.80 -3.60
C THR A 137 1.80 -9.04 -4.53
N ALA A 138 1.88 -9.32 -5.81
CA ALA A 138 0.97 -8.81 -6.81
C ALA A 138 0.46 -9.95 -7.69
N TYR A 139 -0.77 -9.83 -8.20
CA TYR A 139 -1.23 -10.77 -9.23
C TYR A 139 -0.35 -10.65 -10.46
N ALA A 140 0.13 -11.78 -10.98
CA ALA A 140 0.99 -11.80 -12.17
C ALA A 140 0.32 -11.14 -13.38
N ALA A 141 -1.01 -11.26 -13.48
CA ALA A 141 -1.80 -10.62 -14.54
C ALA A 141 -1.95 -9.10 -14.37
N ASN A 142 -1.63 -8.55 -13.19
CA ASN A 142 -1.62 -7.11 -12.96
C ASN A 142 -0.25 -6.54 -13.35
N GLU A 143 0.00 -6.47 -14.65
CA GLU A 143 1.28 -6.01 -15.18
C GLU A 143 1.63 -4.58 -14.78
N ASP A 144 0.64 -3.71 -14.61
CA ASP A 144 0.87 -2.33 -14.19
C ASP A 144 1.40 -2.28 -12.76
N ALA A 145 0.85 -3.10 -11.85
CA ALA A 145 1.35 -3.21 -10.49
C ALA A 145 2.77 -3.79 -10.47
N VAL A 146 3.03 -4.84 -11.24
CA VAL A 146 4.36 -5.46 -11.34
C VAL A 146 5.39 -4.41 -11.81
N ARG A 147 5.10 -3.70 -12.89
CA ARG A 147 5.99 -2.64 -13.40
C ARG A 147 6.20 -1.51 -12.41
N PHE A 148 5.14 -1.14 -11.66
CA PHE A 148 5.25 -0.13 -10.61
C PHE A 148 6.22 -0.57 -9.51
N TYR A 149 6.11 -1.80 -9.02
CA TYR A 149 7.01 -2.31 -7.99
C TYR A 149 8.44 -2.46 -8.50
N GLU A 150 8.64 -2.90 -9.74
CA GLU A 150 9.97 -2.96 -10.37
C GLU A 150 10.63 -1.58 -10.43
N ARG A 151 9.89 -0.53 -10.83
CA ARG A 151 10.40 0.85 -10.81
C ARG A 151 10.76 1.35 -9.41
N ASN A 152 10.18 0.75 -8.37
CA ASN A 152 10.46 1.06 -6.97
C ASN A 152 11.49 0.09 -6.34
N GLY A 153 12.21 -0.67 -7.14
CA GLY A 153 13.36 -1.48 -6.71
C GLY A 153 13.04 -2.91 -6.33
N PHE A 154 11.78 -3.37 -6.48
CA PHE A 154 11.43 -4.77 -6.25
C PHE A 154 11.75 -5.62 -7.48
N GLY A 155 12.27 -6.82 -7.26
CA GLY A 155 12.47 -7.82 -8.29
C GLY A 155 11.57 -9.03 -8.07
N THR A 156 11.34 -9.81 -9.12
CA THR A 156 10.60 -11.07 -9.03
C THR A 156 11.30 -12.02 -8.07
N HIS A 157 10.54 -12.59 -7.12
CA HIS A 157 11.10 -13.46 -6.09
C HIS A 157 10.47 -14.86 -6.11
N THR A 158 9.14 -14.96 -6.08
CA THR A 158 8.41 -16.23 -6.10
C THR A 158 7.28 -16.18 -7.11
N LEU A 159 6.87 -17.35 -7.58
CA LEU A 159 5.71 -17.53 -8.44
C LEU A 159 4.76 -18.54 -7.82
N THR A 160 3.50 -18.18 -7.69
CA THR A 160 2.44 -19.09 -7.26
C THR A 160 1.62 -19.52 -8.46
N LEU A 161 1.46 -20.83 -8.65
CA LEU A 161 0.60 -21.41 -9.68
C LEU A 161 -0.63 -22.01 -9.03
N GLY A 162 -1.80 -21.75 -9.59
CA GLY A 162 -3.08 -22.23 -9.08
C GLY A 162 -3.92 -22.86 -10.18
N ARG A 163 -4.81 -23.78 -9.82
CA ARG A 163 -5.83 -24.34 -10.71
C ARG A 163 -7.10 -24.69 -9.93
N PRO A 164 -8.30 -24.57 -10.54
CA PRO A 164 -9.52 -25.11 -9.96
C PRO A 164 -9.46 -26.65 -9.87
N LEU A 165 -10.17 -27.22 -8.91
CA LEU A 165 -10.35 -28.68 -8.75
C LEU A 165 -11.76 -29.10 -9.13
#